data_04069c3eb483ddaf45c39ed13b75f074
#
_entry.id   04069c3eb483ddaf45c39ed13b75f074
#
_cell.length_a   1.000
_cell.length_b   1.000
_cell.length_c   1.000
_cell.angle_alpha   90.00
_cell.angle_beta   90.00
_cell.angle_gamma   90.00
#
_symmetry.space_group_name_H-M   'P 1'
#
loop_
_entity.id
_entity.type
_entity.pdbx_description
1 polymer ?
#
loop_
_entity_poly.entity_id
_entity_poly.type
_entity_poly.pdbx_seq_one_letter_code
_entity_poly.pdbx_strand_id
1 'polypeptide(L)'
;MRNIKIPKSENGSRFDRCLRRLLGYINQSVLEKYLRLGFILLDNKKIKSSVKVKSNQIIFYSDEINFEKKNTKENWDQDITNYYTKLYRKILIKETKEYIVINKPSGIAVQGGTSQKYHIDGMLRYLFKDSNSTKLVHRIDKDTSGLLLVAKDQQTAITFSNYFKQRKIIKTYLAIVSPSPKTEMGVIDLPIYKAGVKDQKKMIIDHDKGKKAITEYKVLDKVSSRIALMALYPKTGRTHQLRVHLEHTNTPIVGDKKYTGLLKVYPSDHRLLEHENISQIKWKHDGIKNLQLHAYSIRMPSNDLIVAEVSEDFKKNLKFLGLQLPKNIDKIFT
;
A
#
# COMPACT_ATOMS: atom_id res chain seq x y z
N MET A 1 -5.86 4.40 40.47
CA MET A 1 -5.23 4.10 39.19
C MET A 1 -4.83 2.62 39.16
N ARG A 2 -5.22 1.91 38.16
CA ARG A 2 -4.80 0.53 37.89
C ARG A 2 -3.45 0.52 37.18
N ASN A 3 -2.79 -0.61 37.21
CA ASN A 3 -1.54 -0.78 36.47
C ASN A 3 -1.47 -2.14 35.79
N ILE A 4 -0.65 -2.24 34.74
CA ILE A 4 -0.35 -3.48 34.03
C ILE A 4 1.09 -3.46 33.54
N LYS A 5 1.79 -4.57 33.76
CA LYS A 5 3.16 -4.75 33.32
C LYS A 5 3.23 -5.19 31.87
N ILE A 6 4.13 -4.59 31.10
CA ILE A 6 4.32 -4.92 29.67
C ILE A 6 5.08 -6.26 29.54
N PRO A 7 4.48 -7.26 28.89
CA PRO A 7 5.11 -8.56 28.70
C PRO A 7 6.23 -8.53 27.65
N LYS A 8 7.10 -9.55 27.68
CA LYS A 8 8.22 -9.68 26.72
C LYS A 8 7.76 -9.66 25.24
N SER A 9 6.59 -10.22 24.95
CA SER A 9 6.01 -10.25 23.60
C SER A 9 5.69 -8.85 23.01
N GLU A 10 5.59 -7.84 23.86
CA GLU A 10 5.30 -6.45 23.45
C GLU A 10 6.55 -5.59 23.34
N ASN A 11 7.73 -6.12 23.60
CA ASN A 11 8.98 -5.36 23.52
C ASN A 11 9.18 -4.74 22.12
N GLY A 12 9.40 -3.41 22.05
CA GLY A 12 9.55 -2.67 20.80
C GLY A 12 8.24 -2.32 20.08
N SER A 13 7.08 -2.76 20.60
CA SER A 13 5.77 -2.38 20.09
C SER A 13 5.49 -0.89 20.32
N ARG A 14 4.64 -0.28 19.49
CA ARG A 14 4.13 1.06 19.80
C ARG A 14 3.18 1.01 20.99
N PHE A 15 3.23 2.03 21.82
CA PHE A 15 2.40 2.12 23.03
C PHE A 15 0.90 1.97 22.74
N ASP A 16 0.38 2.68 21.72
CA ASP A 16 -1.03 2.61 21.34
C ASP A 16 -1.49 1.20 20.96
N ARG A 17 -0.63 0.43 20.32
CA ARG A 17 -0.91 -0.95 19.93
C ARG A 17 -0.78 -1.92 21.11
N CYS A 18 0.25 -1.75 21.93
CA CYS A 18 0.47 -2.52 23.14
C CYS A 18 -0.72 -2.35 24.10
N LEU A 19 -1.12 -1.11 24.39
CA LEU A 19 -2.26 -0.79 25.26
C LEU A 19 -3.53 -1.50 24.81
N ARG A 20 -3.86 -1.41 23.51
CA ARG A 20 -5.07 -2.04 22.97
C ARG A 20 -5.05 -3.56 23.03
N ARG A 21 -3.88 -4.19 22.93
CA ARG A 21 -3.76 -5.65 23.09
C ARG A 21 -3.91 -6.08 24.54
N LEU A 22 -3.40 -5.29 25.47
CA LEU A 22 -3.42 -5.65 26.90
C LEU A 22 -4.76 -5.31 27.58
N LEU A 23 -5.37 -4.17 27.23
CA LEU A 23 -6.53 -3.64 27.96
C LEU A 23 -7.83 -3.63 27.14
N GLY A 24 -7.74 -3.67 25.82
CA GLY A 24 -8.90 -3.58 24.94
C GLY A 24 -8.87 -2.35 24.03
N TYR A 25 -9.93 -2.18 23.24
CA TYR A 25 -9.99 -1.11 22.25
C TYR A 25 -10.34 0.24 22.90
N ILE A 26 -9.68 1.26 22.43
CA ILE A 26 -9.96 2.67 22.72
C ILE A 26 -9.73 3.49 21.43
N ASN A 27 -10.62 4.41 21.13
CA ASN A 27 -10.51 5.29 19.98
C ASN A 27 -9.21 6.10 20.04
N GLN A 28 -8.55 6.35 18.89
CA GLN A 28 -7.26 7.06 18.86
C GLN A 28 -7.35 8.47 19.43
N SER A 29 -8.39 9.22 19.12
CA SER A 29 -8.57 10.59 19.62
C SER A 29 -8.78 10.63 21.13
N VAL A 30 -9.49 9.65 21.68
CA VAL A 30 -9.72 9.50 23.12
C VAL A 30 -8.43 9.08 23.82
N LEU A 31 -7.67 8.13 23.26
CA LEU A 31 -6.35 7.74 23.77
C LEU A 31 -5.39 8.93 23.85
N GLU A 32 -5.28 9.73 22.77
CA GLU A 32 -4.41 10.92 22.74
C GLU A 32 -4.83 11.96 23.80
N LYS A 33 -6.16 12.13 24.00
CA LYS A 33 -6.68 13.00 25.07
C LYS A 33 -6.25 12.50 26.44
N TYR A 34 -6.39 11.20 26.73
CA TYR A 34 -6.04 10.64 28.04
C TYR A 34 -4.53 10.65 28.32
N LEU A 35 -3.70 10.42 27.30
CA LEU A 35 -2.24 10.56 27.42
C LEU A 35 -1.83 12.01 27.73
N ARG A 36 -2.44 12.99 27.07
CA ARG A 36 -2.18 14.41 27.31
C ARG A 36 -2.60 14.84 28.70
N LEU A 37 -3.77 14.41 29.16
CA LEU A 37 -4.29 14.74 30.49
C LEU A 37 -3.58 13.98 31.62
N GLY A 38 -2.86 12.88 31.31
CA GLY A 38 -2.16 12.07 32.32
C GLY A 38 -3.03 10.98 32.96
N PHE A 39 -4.19 10.69 32.38
CA PHE A 39 -5.03 9.55 32.79
C PHE A 39 -4.43 8.19 32.36
N ILE A 40 -3.48 8.24 31.44
CA ILE A 40 -2.66 7.08 31.05
C ILE A 40 -1.20 7.51 31.06
N LEU A 41 -0.37 6.76 31.78
CA LEU A 41 1.07 7.01 31.94
C LEU A 41 1.87 5.74 31.64
N LEU A 42 3.13 5.88 31.24
CA LEU A 42 4.11 4.80 31.15
C LEU A 42 5.24 5.09 32.15
N ASP A 43 5.47 4.19 33.10
CA ASP A 43 6.44 4.37 34.19
C ASP A 43 6.26 5.75 34.87
N ASN A 44 5.01 6.11 35.17
CA ASN A 44 4.59 7.42 35.79
C ASN A 44 4.92 8.66 34.92
N LYS A 45 5.22 8.51 33.63
CA LYS A 45 5.53 9.63 32.73
C LYS A 45 4.49 9.78 31.63
N LYS A 46 4.18 11.02 31.26
CA LYS A 46 3.38 11.33 30.07
C LYS A 46 4.18 11.00 28.81
N ILE A 47 3.56 10.31 27.87
CA ILE A 47 4.19 9.89 26.61
C ILE A 47 3.28 10.18 25.41
N LYS A 48 3.86 10.12 24.21
CA LYS A 48 3.09 10.10 22.95
C LYS A 48 2.65 8.65 22.65
N SER A 49 1.49 8.48 22.06
CA SER A 49 0.93 7.16 21.67
C SER A 49 1.87 6.33 20.79
N SER A 50 2.75 7.00 20.05
CA SER A 50 3.70 6.38 19.11
C SER A 50 5.00 5.87 19.76
N VAL A 51 5.23 6.12 21.04
CA VAL A 51 6.45 5.67 21.75
C VAL A 51 6.56 4.16 21.67
N LYS A 52 7.77 3.66 21.49
CA LYS A 52 8.08 2.22 21.56
C LYS A 52 8.28 1.81 23.01
N VAL A 53 7.53 0.81 23.43
CA VAL A 53 7.60 0.27 24.80
C VAL A 53 8.69 -0.78 24.94
N LYS A 54 9.16 -0.94 26.18
CA LYS A 54 10.10 -2.00 26.56
C LYS A 54 9.39 -3.02 27.45
N SER A 55 9.84 -4.28 27.43
CA SER A 55 9.35 -5.26 28.38
C SER A 55 9.63 -4.81 29.82
N ASN A 56 8.77 -5.22 30.75
CA ASN A 56 8.79 -4.86 32.17
C ASN A 56 8.42 -3.41 32.51
N GLN A 57 8.23 -2.50 31.56
CA GLN A 57 7.63 -1.19 31.84
C GLN A 57 6.20 -1.35 32.37
N ILE A 58 5.72 -0.37 33.12
CA ILE A 58 4.39 -0.40 33.74
C ILE A 58 3.52 0.70 33.13
N ILE A 59 2.35 0.30 32.64
CA ILE A 59 1.31 1.23 32.20
C ILE A 59 0.39 1.49 33.40
N PHE A 60 0.23 2.74 33.78
CA PHE A 60 -0.75 3.19 34.75
C PHE A 60 -1.93 3.82 34.04
N TYR A 61 -3.16 3.55 34.48
CA TYR A 61 -4.35 4.11 33.85
C TYR A 61 -5.47 4.35 34.88
N SER A 62 -6.33 5.35 34.65
CA SER A 62 -7.46 5.67 35.51
C SER A 62 -8.51 4.57 35.47
N ASP A 63 -9.15 4.31 36.62
CA ASP A 63 -10.26 3.38 36.76
C ASP A 63 -11.48 3.73 35.92
N GLU A 64 -11.65 5.03 35.63
CA GLU A 64 -12.75 5.54 34.82
C GLU A 64 -12.63 5.24 33.31
N ILE A 65 -11.47 4.78 32.86
CA ILE A 65 -11.27 4.48 31.45
C ILE A 65 -11.93 3.15 31.12
N ASN A 66 -12.99 3.24 30.35
CA ASN A 66 -13.65 2.06 29.81
C ASN A 66 -12.96 1.64 28.51
N PHE A 67 -12.23 0.54 28.56
CA PHE A 67 -11.70 -0.14 27.37
C PHE A 67 -12.77 -1.10 26.85
N GLU A 68 -13.23 -0.87 25.63
CA GLU A 68 -14.11 -1.84 24.98
C GLU A 68 -13.38 -3.17 24.88
N LYS A 69 -13.85 -4.18 25.59
CA LYS A 69 -13.42 -5.55 25.34
C LYS A 69 -13.77 -5.83 23.88
N LYS A 70 -12.76 -5.88 23.04
CA LYS A 70 -12.99 -6.46 21.71
C LYS A 70 -13.59 -7.82 21.98
N ASN A 71 -14.85 -7.98 21.65
CA ASN A 71 -15.41 -9.30 21.45
C ASN A 71 -14.58 -9.91 20.32
N THR A 72 -13.56 -10.69 20.68
CA THR A 72 -12.71 -11.43 19.75
C THR A 72 -13.47 -12.57 19.10
N LYS A 73 -14.71 -12.78 19.48
CA LYS A 73 -15.72 -13.46 18.71
C LYS A 73 -16.47 -12.41 17.86
N GLU A 74 -15.79 -11.81 16.87
CA GLU A 74 -16.48 -11.48 15.65
C GLU A 74 -17.09 -12.82 15.22
N ASN A 75 -18.38 -12.97 15.36
CA ASN A 75 -19.14 -14.00 14.65
C ASN A 75 -18.95 -13.69 13.17
N TRP A 76 -17.85 -14.18 12.63
CA TRP A 76 -17.59 -14.09 11.21
C TRP A 76 -18.65 -14.94 10.55
N ASP A 77 -19.56 -14.28 9.87
CA ASP A 77 -20.56 -14.91 9.03
C ASP A 77 -19.85 -15.98 8.16
N GLN A 78 -20.50 -17.13 7.99
CA GLN A 78 -19.96 -18.23 7.17
C GLN A 78 -19.56 -17.74 5.78
N ASP A 79 -20.26 -16.74 5.27
CA ASP A 79 -19.97 -16.10 3.98
C ASP A 79 -18.65 -15.36 3.97
N ILE A 80 -18.30 -14.68 5.05
CA ILE A 80 -17.00 -14.00 5.19
C ILE A 80 -15.86 -15.01 5.25
N THR A 81 -16.09 -16.11 5.96
CA THR A 81 -15.15 -17.25 6.05
C THR A 81 -14.84 -17.81 4.67
N ASN A 82 -15.89 -18.14 3.92
CA ASN A 82 -15.77 -18.68 2.58
C ASN A 82 -15.10 -17.70 1.63
N TYR A 83 -15.44 -16.40 1.72
CA TYR A 83 -14.84 -15.34 0.92
C TYR A 83 -13.35 -15.23 1.18
N TYR A 84 -12.90 -15.11 2.44
CA TYR A 84 -11.48 -14.95 2.79
C TYR A 84 -10.66 -16.20 2.44
N THR A 85 -11.17 -17.38 2.66
CA THR A 85 -10.47 -18.62 2.30
C THR A 85 -10.28 -18.74 0.79
N LYS A 86 -11.33 -18.48 0.00
CA LYS A 86 -11.26 -18.49 -1.47
C LYS A 86 -10.30 -17.40 -1.98
N LEU A 87 -10.39 -16.19 -1.42
CA LEU A 87 -9.52 -15.08 -1.79
C LEU A 87 -8.05 -15.42 -1.53
N TYR A 88 -7.73 -15.90 -0.33
CA TYR A 88 -6.35 -16.25 0.05
C TYR A 88 -5.74 -17.27 -0.90
N ARG A 89 -6.45 -18.38 -1.15
CA ARG A 89 -5.99 -19.42 -2.09
C ARG A 89 -5.71 -18.87 -3.49
N LYS A 90 -6.54 -17.94 -3.96
CA LYS A 90 -6.42 -17.34 -5.29
C LYS A 90 -5.20 -16.40 -5.40
N ILE A 91 -4.86 -15.68 -4.33
CA ILE A 91 -3.84 -14.63 -4.36
C ILE A 91 -2.50 -15.05 -3.79
N LEU A 92 -2.40 -16.22 -3.16
CA LEU A 92 -1.17 -16.74 -2.59
C LEU A 92 -0.14 -17.02 -3.68
N ILE A 93 1.06 -16.43 -3.55
CA ILE A 93 2.22 -16.71 -4.39
C ILE A 93 3.16 -17.68 -3.69
N LYS A 94 3.48 -17.38 -2.43
CA LYS A 94 4.45 -18.15 -1.63
C LYS A 94 4.10 -18.06 -0.16
N GLU A 95 4.22 -19.17 0.53
CA GLU A 95 4.14 -19.24 1.99
C GLU A 95 5.33 -20.01 2.56
N THR A 96 5.99 -19.42 3.54
CA THR A 96 7.10 -20.03 4.26
C THR A 96 6.76 -20.09 5.77
N LYS A 97 7.68 -20.58 6.58
CA LYS A 97 7.56 -20.51 8.05
C LYS A 97 7.55 -19.05 8.55
N GLU A 98 8.27 -18.16 7.88
CA GLU A 98 8.55 -16.79 8.32
C GLU A 98 7.64 -15.75 7.66
N TYR A 99 7.25 -15.94 6.40
CA TYR A 99 6.50 -14.94 5.65
C TYR A 99 5.53 -15.52 4.61
N ILE A 100 4.60 -14.68 4.21
CA ILE A 100 3.63 -14.93 3.15
C ILE A 100 3.83 -13.87 2.07
N VAL A 101 3.73 -14.27 0.82
CA VAL A 101 3.68 -13.37 -0.34
C VAL A 101 2.36 -13.59 -1.06
N ILE A 102 1.66 -12.51 -1.32
CA ILE A 102 0.40 -12.53 -2.06
C ILE A 102 0.42 -11.57 -3.24
N ASN A 103 -0.33 -11.92 -4.28
CA ASN A 103 -0.66 -11.05 -5.40
C ASN A 103 -2.00 -10.35 -5.12
N LYS A 104 -1.94 -9.18 -4.47
CA LYS A 104 -3.14 -8.43 -4.08
C LYS A 104 -3.92 -7.96 -5.33
N PRO A 105 -5.19 -8.26 -5.48
CA PRO A 105 -5.98 -7.68 -6.56
C PRO A 105 -6.21 -6.18 -6.35
N SER A 106 -6.47 -5.46 -7.44
CA SER A 106 -6.95 -4.08 -7.40
C SER A 106 -8.29 -3.99 -6.66
N GLY A 107 -8.57 -2.85 -6.03
CA GLY A 107 -9.83 -2.59 -5.33
C GLY A 107 -9.91 -3.08 -3.88
N ILE A 108 -8.98 -3.91 -3.42
CA ILE A 108 -8.93 -4.39 -2.02
C ILE A 108 -7.87 -3.62 -1.25
N ALA A 109 -8.26 -3.00 -0.13
CA ALA A 109 -7.34 -2.30 0.75
C ALA A 109 -6.43 -3.27 1.50
N VAL A 110 -5.19 -2.85 1.78
CA VAL A 110 -4.27 -3.61 2.63
C VAL A 110 -4.73 -3.56 4.09
N GLN A 111 -5.13 -2.40 4.58
CA GLN A 111 -5.62 -2.20 5.95
C GLN A 111 -7.03 -1.63 5.96
N GLY A 112 -7.82 -2.00 6.96
CA GLY A 112 -9.16 -1.47 7.17
C GLY A 112 -9.16 0.04 7.51
N GLY A 113 -10.24 0.68 7.18
CA GLY A 113 -10.60 2.06 7.53
C GLY A 113 -12.09 2.13 7.83
N THR A 114 -12.61 3.29 8.21
CA THR A 114 -13.98 3.51 8.69
C THR A 114 -15.11 3.02 7.77
N SER A 115 -14.82 2.70 6.50
CA SER A 115 -15.83 2.27 5.52
C SER A 115 -15.46 1.00 4.73
N GLN A 116 -14.49 0.19 5.20
CA GLN A 116 -14.03 -0.97 4.44
C GLN A 116 -14.22 -2.28 5.22
N LYS A 117 -15.29 -3.01 4.84
CA LYS A 117 -15.64 -4.30 5.44
C LYS A 117 -14.60 -5.38 5.15
N TYR A 118 -14.02 -5.40 3.93
CA TYR A 118 -13.05 -6.40 3.48
C TYR A 118 -11.69 -5.78 3.19
N HIS A 119 -10.63 -6.32 3.80
CA HIS A 119 -9.25 -5.90 3.61
C HIS A 119 -8.26 -7.01 3.94
N ILE A 120 -7.05 -6.93 3.39
CA ILE A 120 -6.03 -7.99 3.54
C ILE A 120 -5.66 -8.26 5.01
N ASP A 121 -5.47 -7.22 5.82
CA ASP A 121 -5.15 -7.37 7.25
C ASP A 121 -6.26 -8.12 8.00
N GLY A 122 -7.53 -7.88 7.66
CA GLY A 122 -8.68 -8.62 8.21
C GLY A 122 -8.67 -10.08 7.79
N MET A 123 -8.44 -10.35 6.52
CA MET A 123 -8.32 -11.72 5.99
C MET A 123 -7.21 -12.50 6.71
N LEU A 124 -6.03 -11.90 6.84
CA LEU A 124 -4.89 -12.56 7.49
C LEU A 124 -5.15 -12.85 8.97
N ARG A 125 -5.73 -11.90 9.70
CA ARG A 125 -6.14 -12.12 11.11
C ARG A 125 -7.17 -13.22 11.24
N TYR A 126 -8.06 -13.32 10.28
CA TYR A 126 -9.07 -14.35 10.27
C TYR A 126 -8.45 -15.75 10.04
N LEU A 127 -7.62 -15.89 9.01
CA LEU A 127 -7.03 -17.18 8.62
C LEU A 127 -5.95 -17.66 9.61
N PHE A 128 -5.24 -16.74 10.25
CA PHE A 128 -4.14 -17.04 11.20
C PHE A 128 -4.51 -16.65 12.64
N LYS A 129 -5.77 -16.93 13.06
CA LYS A 129 -6.33 -16.59 14.38
C LYS A 129 -5.44 -17.01 15.54
N ASP A 130 -4.99 -18.25 15.49
CA ASP A 130 -4.30 -18.90 16.59
C ASP A 130 -2.87 -18.40 16.78
N SER A 131 -2.29 -17.79 15.77
CA SER A 131 -0.92 -17.31 15.84
C SER A 131 -0.80 -15.85 16.26
N ASN A 132 -1.87 -15.03 16.12
CA ASN A 132 -1.87 -13.57 16.37
C ASN A 132 -0.61 -12.86 15.81
N SER A 133 0.08 -13.50 14.86
CA SER A 133 1.46 -13.26 14.49
C SER A 133 1.63 -12.50 13.18
N THR A 134 0.67 -12.63 12.25
CA THR A 134 0.82 -11.98 10.93
C THR A 134 0.92 -10.46 11.06
N LYS A 135 1.95 -9.89 10.45
CA LYS A 135 2.26 -8.46 10.50
C LYS A 135 2.48 -7.90 9.11
N LEU A 136 1.77 -6.85 8.77
CA LEU A 136 2.03 -6.08 7.57
C LEU A 136 3.34 -5.29 7.72
N VAL A 137 4.28 -5.49 6.82
CA VAL A 137 5.60 -4.83 6.83
C VAL A 137 5.69 -3.67 5.85
N HIS A 138 4.84 -3.68 4.83
CA HIS A 138 4.62 -2.56 3.90
C HIS A 138 3.18 -2.52 3.42
N ARG A 139 2.87 -1.55 2.57
CA ARG A 139 1.54 -1.41 1.97
C ARG A 139 1.64 -0.91 0.54
N ILE A 140 0.67 -1.32 -0.26
CA ILE A 140 0.36 -0.74 -1.58
C ILE A 140 -1.05 -0.13 -1.51
N ASP A 141 -1.37 0.77 -2.42
CA ASP A 141 -2.65 1.46 -2.41
C ASP A 141 -3.81 0.48 -2.69
N LYS A 142 -5.04 0.88 -2.34
CA LYS A 142 -6.24 0.06 -2.56
C LYS A 142 -6.36 -0.41 -4.02
N ASP A 143 -6.20 0.55 -4.94
CA ASP A 143 -6.41 0.31 -6.37
C ASP A 143 -5.16 -0.23 -7.09
N THR A 144 -3.98 -0.19 -6.45
CA THR A 144 -2.77 -0.84 -6.93
C THR A 144 -2.87 -2.34 -6.71
N SER A 145 -2.63 -3.13 -7.75
CA SER A 145 -2.52 -4.59 -7.67
C SER A 145 -1.07 -5.04 -7.44
N GLY A 146 -0.87 -6.32 -7.15
CA GLY A 146 0.45 -6.94 -7.13
C GLY A 146 0.98 -7.30 -5.76
N LEU A 147 2.27 -7.43 -5.67
CA LEU A 147 3.00 -8.07 -4.60
C LEU A 147 2.85 -7.37 -3.25
N LEU A 148 2.43 -8.13 -2.26
CA LEU A 148 2.40 -7.73 -0.87
C LEU A 148 3.09 -8.80 -0.01
N LEU A 149 4.11 -8.38 0.75
CA LEU A 149 4.86 -9.21 1.68
C LEU A 149 4.31 -9.05 3.09
N VAL A 150 4.10 -10.17 3.77
CA VAL A 150 3.54 -10.25 5.12
C VAL A 150 4.43 -11.12 5.97
N ALA A 151 4.85 -10.66 7.14
CA ALA A 151 5.58 -11.48 8.11
C ALA A 151 4.62 -12.35 8.93
N LYS A 152 5.02 -13.56 9.27
CA LYS A 152 4.25 -14.51 10.10
C LYS A 152 4.57 -14.40 11.59
N ASP A 153 5.62 -13.69 11.96
CA ASP A 153 6.04 -13.48 13.34
C ASP A 153 6.61 -12.08 13.58
N GLN A 154 6.84 -11.73 14.83
CA GLN A 154 7.32 -10.40 15.22
C GLN A 154 8.78 -10.16 14.79
N GLN A 155 9.64 -11.16 14.86
CA GLN A 155 11.05 -11.00 14.52
C GLN A 155 11.23 -10.77 13.03
N THR A 156 10.56 -11.54 12.20
CA THR A 156 10.51 -11.36 10.75
C THR A 156 9.93 -9.99 10.38
N ALA A 157 8.89 -9.54 11.10
CA ALA A 157 8.30 -8.22 10.88
C ALA A 157 9.29 -7.08 11.17
N ILE A 158 10.09 -7.20 12.22
CA ILE A 158 11.15 -6.23 12.55
C ILE A 158 12.21 -6.22 11.45
N THR A 159 12.68 -7.39 11.05
CA THR A 159 13.70 -7.55 10.00
C THR A 159 13.25 -6.92 8.69
N PHE A 160 12.08 -7.29 8.18
CA PHE A 160 11.56 -6.74 6.93
C PHE A 160 11.25 -5.24 7.01
N SER A 161 10.70 -4.78 8.15
CA SER A 161 10.49 -3.34 8.35
C SER A 161 11.80 -2.55 8.30
N ASN A 162 12.89 -3.11 8.83
CA ASN A 162 14.21 -2.51 8.73
C ASN A 162 14.74 -2.53 7.30
N TYR A 163 14.56 -3.62 6.55
CA TYR A 163 14.95 -3.67 5.14
C TYR A 163 14.21 -2.62 4.30
N PHE A 164 12.89 -2.46 4.48
CA PHE A 164 12.13 -1.39 3.83
C PHE A 164 12.62 0.01 4.24
N LYS A 165 12.86 0.24 5.53
CA LYS A 165 13.35 1.51 6.06
C LYS A 165 14.73 1.87 5.53
N GLN A 166 15.63 0.88 5.44
CA GLN A 166 16.99 1.02 4.93
C GLN A 166 17.07 0.98 3.40
N ARG A 167 15.93 0.81 2.70
CA ARG A 167 15.84 0.71 1.24
C ARG A 167 16.63 -0.46 0.64
N LYS A 168 16.83 -1.52 1.41
CA LYS A 168 17.52 -2.74 0.98
C LYS A 168 16.63 -3.65 0.12
N ILE A 169 15.31 -3.46 0.18
CA ILE A 169 14.35 -4.14 -0.68
C ILE A 169 14.13 -3.31 -1.93
N ILE A 170 14.45 -3.89 -3.08
CA ILE A 170 14.20 -3.30 -4.39
C ILE A 170 12.78 -3.68 -4.83
N LYS A 171 11.99 -2.68 -5.25
CA LYS A 171 10.61 -2.87 -5.69
C LYS A 171 10.47 -2.40 -7.12
N THR A 172 9.96 -3.25 -7.98
CA THR A 172 9.62 -2.86 -9.35
C THR A 172 8.10 -2.85 -9.52
N TYR A 173 7.60 -1.78 -10.13
CA TYR A 173 6.20 -1.64 -10.49
C TYR A 173 6.08 -1.57 -12.01
N LEU A 174 4.96 -2.02 -12.54
CA LEU A 174 4.56 -1.80 -13.93
C LEU A 174 3.41 -0.81 -13.96
N ALA A 175 3.47 0.13 -14.89
CA ALA A 175 2.41 1.09 -15.12
C ALA A 175 2.16 1.28 -16.62
N ILE A 176 0.90 1.38 -17.01
CA ILE A 176 0.50 1.88 -18.31
C ILE A 176 0.22 3.37 -18.16
N VAL A 177 0.89 4.19 -18.95
CA VAL A 177 0.79 5.65 -18.89
C VAL A 177 0.37 6.25 -20.22
N SER A 178 -0.30 7.38 -20.19
CA SER A 178 -0.66 8.14 -21.38
C SER A 178 -0.67 9.64 -21.07
N PRO A 179 0.06 10.44 -21.86
CA PRO A 179 0.91 10.09 -23.01
C PRO A 179 2.20 9.35 -22.57
N SER A 180 2.94 8.84 -23.56
CA SER A 180 4.27 8.26 -23.36
C SER A 180 5.27 9.35 -22.91
N PRO A 181 6.21 9.04 -21.99
CA PRO A 181 7.26 9.98 -21.64
C PRO A 181 8.18 10.30 -22.83
N LYS A 182 8.74 11.50 -22.83
CA LYS A 182 9.66 11.95 -23.89
C LYS A 182 10.98 11.17 -23.90
N THR A 183 11.45 10.76 -22.72
CA THR A 183 12.69 10.00 -22.53
C THR A 183 12.38 8.55 -22.16
N GLU A 184 13.19 7.62 -22.63
CA GLU A 184 12.96 6.19 -22.38
C GLU A 184 13.34 5.76 -20.96
N MET A 185 14.19 6.53 -20.29
CA MET A 185 14.55 6.35 -18.90
C MET A 185 14.79 7.68 -18.22
N GLY A 186 14.64 7.70 -16.91
CA GLY A 186 14.90 8.91 -16.13
C GLY A 186 14.68 8.74 -14.65
N VAL A 187 14.91 9.84 -13.94
CA VAL A 187 14.70 9.94 -12.48
C VAL A 187 13.77 11.11 -12.22
N ILE A 188 12.74 10.86 -11.42
CA ILE A 188 11.82 11.87 -10.91
C ILE A 188 12.21 12.08 -9.43
N ASP A 189 12.84 13.20 -9.10
CA ASP A 189 13.20 13.60 -7.73
C ASP A 189 12.38 14.84 -7.36
N LEU A 190 11.18 14.63 -6.88
CA LEU A 190 10.22 15.67 -6.57
C LEU A 190 9.60 15.42 -5.19
N PRO A 191 9.65 16.39 -4.26
CA PRO A 191 9.15 16.22 -2.91
C PRO A 191 7.62 16.17 -2.86
N ILE A 192 7.08 15.27 -2.04
CA ILE A 192 5.64 15.03 -1.93
C ILE A 192 5.10 15.51 -0.58
N TYR A 193 4.05 16.30 -0.62
CA TYR A 193 3.31 16.80 0.52
C TYR A 193 1.86 16.29 0.53
N LYS A 194 1.29 16.17 1.71
CA LYS A 194 -0.12 15.81 1.89
C LYS A 194 -0.95 17.08 2.10
N ALA A 195 -1.59 17.55 1.05
CA ALA A 195 -2.46 18.72 1.06
C ALA A 195 -3.93 18.36 1.31
N GLY A 196 -4.72 19.36 1.69
CA GLY A 196 -6.17 19.28 1.85
C GLY A 196 -6.66 19.04 3.28
N VAL A 197 -7.94 19.36 3.52
CA VAL A 197 -8.63 19.28 4.81
C VAL A 197 -9.50 18.02 4.83
N LYS A 198 -9.49 17.30 5.96
CA LYS A 198 -10.26 16.07 6.25
C LYS A 198 -10.47 15.11 5.06
N ASP A 199 -11.53 15.24 4.29
CA ASP A 199 -11.93 14.20 3.31
C ASP A 199 -11.40 14.44 1.88
N GLN A 200 -10.78 15.59 1.61
CA GLN A 200 -10.21 15.95 0.31
C GLN A 200 -8.67 15.86 0.28
N LYS A 201 -8.07 15.02 1.09
CA LYS A 201 -6.61 14.87 1.15
C LYS A 201 -6.05 14.29 -0.13
N LYS A 202 -5.27 15.12 -0.85
CA LYS A 202 -4.50 14.72 -2.04
C LYS A 202 -3.01 14.82 -1.74
N MET A 203 -2.20 13.94 -2.34
CA MET A 203 -0.74 14.14 -2.35
C MET A 203 -0.41 15.05 -3.52
N ILE A 204 0.48 15.99 -3.31
CA ILE A 204 0.92 16.98 -4.33
C ILE A 204 2.43 17.12 -4.28
N ILE A 205 3.02 17.66 -5.33
CA ILE A 205 4.42 18.14 -5.31
C ILE A 205 4.44 19.50 -4.61
N ASP A 206 5.34 19.64 -3.65
CA ASP A 206 5.52 20.87 -2.87
C ASP A 206 7.00 20.94 -2.44
N HIS A 207 7.72 21.89 -2.96
CA HIS A 207 9.17 22.03 -2.71
C HIS A 207 9.51 22.51 -1.29
N ASP A 208 8.59 23.22 -0.63
CA ASP A 208 8.83 23.78 0.70
C ASP A 208 8.47 22.78 1.81
N LYS A 209 7.29 22.13 1.69
CA LYS A 209 6.71 21.27 2.75
C LYS A 209 6.81 19.79 2.41
N GLY A 210 7.20 19.46 1.19
CA GLY A 210 7.27 18.10 0.68
C GLY A 210 8.38 17.27 1.31
N LYS A 211 8.12 15.98 1.44
CA LYS A 211 9.13 15.01 1.86
C LYS A 211 9.79 14.43 0.64
N LYS A 212 11.12 14.34 0.65
CA LYS A 212 11.94 13.75 -0.44
C LYS A 212 11.31 12.46 -0.96
N ALA A 213 11.09 12.41 -2.28
CA ALA A 213 10.57 11.26 -2.98
C ALA A 213 11.29 11.11 -4.32
N ILE A 214 11.80 9.90 -4.59
CA ILE A 214 12.59 9.58 -5.77
C ILE A 214 12.03 8.34 -6.44
N THR A 215 11.78 8.44 -7.76
CA THR A 215 11.34 7.33 -8.61
C THR A 215 12.22 7.29 -9.85
N GLU A 216 12.89 6.16 -10.08
CA GLU A 216 13.51 5.87 -11.37
C GLU A 216 12.50 5.17 -12.26
N TYR A 217 12.61 5.37 -13.58
CA TYR A 217 11.73 4.71 -14.53
C TYR A 217 12.46 4.31 -15.81
N LYS A 218 11.89 3.32 -16.48
CA LYS A 218 12.28 2.90 -17.84
C LYS A 218 11.03 2.56 -18.64
N VAL A 219 10.96 3.04 -19.87
CA VAL A 219 9.95 2.62 -20.84
C VAL A 219 10.29 1.22 -21.31
N LEU A 220 9.34 0.30 -21.25
CA LEU A 220 9.48 -1.08 -21.66
C LEU A 220 8.98 -1.31 -23.06
N ASP A 221 7.90 -0.63 -23.40
CA ASP A 221 7.24 -0.67 -24.70
C ASP A 221 6.38 0.57 -24.87
N LYS A 222 6.17 1.02 -26.11
CA LYS A 222 5.36 2.20 -26.40
C LYS A 222 4.68 2.13 -27.76
N VAL A 223 3.52 2.73 -27.84
CA VAL A 223 2.83 2.94 -29.12
C VAL A 223 2.85 4.43 -29.40
N SER A 224 3.80 4.84 -30.27
CA SER A 224 4.01 6.22 -30.62
C SER A 224 4.31 7.10 -29.38
N SER A 225 3.92 8.37 -29.38
CA SER A 225 3.95 9.26 -28.20
C SER A 225 2.71 9.14 -27.33
N ARG A 226 1.77 8.25 -27.64
CA ARG A 226 0.43 8.25 -27.03
C ARG A 226 0.36 7.43 -25.74
N ILE A 227 1.03 6.29 -25.71
CA ILE A 227 0.91 5.35 -24.60
C ILE A 227 2.20 4.56 -24.43
N ALA A 228 2.52 4.22 -23.18
CA ALA A 228 3.68 3.39 -22.88
C ALA A 228 3.40 2.44 -21.71
N LEU A 229 4.07 1.30 -21.73
CA LEU A 229 4.31 0.45 -20.58
C LEU A 229 5.63 0.87 -19.94
N MET A 230 5.61 1.18 -18.65
CA MET A 230 6.79 1.59 -17.90
C MET A 230 7.09 0.64 -16.75
N ALA A 231 8.38 0.39 -16.52
CA ALA A 231 8.88 -0.10 -15.25
C ALA A 231 9.24 1.09 -14.35
N LEU A 232 8.80 1.05 -13.09
CA LEU A 232 9.02 2.09 -12.11
C LEU A 232 9.73 1.52 -10.90
N TYR A 233 10.78 2.20 -10.46
CA TYR A 233 11.56 1.82 -9.29
C TYR A 233 11.53 2.94 -8.24
N PRO A 234 10.60 2.90 -7.26
CA PRO A 234 10.56 3.89 -6.19
C PRO A 234 11.68 3.65 -5.16
N LYS A 235 12.68 4.54 -5.15
CA LYS A 235 13.75 4.56 -4.11
C LYS A 235 13.20 4.95 -2.74
N THR A 236 12.07 5.63 -2.71
CA THR A 236 11.34 6.03 -1.50
C THR A 236 9.93 5.41 -1.55
N GLY A 237 9.15 5.53 -0.47
CA GLY A 237 7.81 4.94 -0.39
C GLY A 237 6.79 5.92 0.20
N ARG A 238 6.56 7.07 -0.47
CA ARG A 238 5.53 8.01 -0.04
C ARG A 238 4.15 7.56 -0.52
N THR A 239 3.12 7.94 0.19
CA THR A 239 1.74 7.66 -0.22
C THR A 239 1.50 8.18 -1.62
N HIS A 240 0.93 7.36 -2.50
CA HIS A 240 0.64 7.65 -3.90
C HIS A 240 1.83 8.16 -4.72
N GLN A 241 3.08 7.88 -4.30
CA GLN A 241 4.28 8.47 -4.92
C GLN A 241 4.31 8.32 -6.43
N LEU A 242 4.19 7.10 -6.94
CA LEU A 242 4.25 6.82 -8.38
C LEU A 242 3.17 7.59 -9.16
N ARG A 243 1.98 7.65 -8.60
CA ARG A 243 0.82 8.32 -9.20
C ARG A 243 1.01 9.83 -9.31
N VAL A 244 1.50 10.47 -8.23
CA VAL A 244 1.78 11.92 -8.19
C VAL A 244 2.95 12.28 -9.09
N HIS A 245 4.03 11.50 -9.05
CA HIS A 245 5.21 11.74 -9.89
C HIS A 245 4.86 11.69 -11.37
N LEU A 246 4.15 10.64 -11.80
CA LEU A 246 3.78 10.49 -13.20
C LEU A 246 2.74 11.52 -13.66
N GLU A 247 1.79 11.90 -12.81
CA GLU A 247 0.86 13.00 -13.12
C GLU A 247 1.62 14.32 -13.30
N HIS A 248 2.54 14.64 -12.39
CA HIS A 248 3.31 15.89 -12.44
C HIS A 248 4.22 15.97 -13.68
N THR A 249 4.75 14.84 -14.15
CA THR A 249 5.56 14.76 -15.38
C THR A 249 4.72 14.67 -16.66
N ASN A 250 3.42 14.91 -16.58
CA ASN A 250 2.46 14.82 -17.70
C ASN A 250 2.41 13.45 -18.37
N THR A 251 2.68 12.39 -17.62
CA THR A 251 2.59 10.99 -18.05
C THR A 251 1.72 10.18 -17.07
N PRO A 252 0.49 10.62 -16.77
CA PRO A 252 -0.33 10.00 -15.74
C PRO A 252 -0.64 8.53 -16.04
N ILE A 253 -0.92 7.79 -14.97
CA ILE A 253 -1.26 6.36 -15.07
C ILE A 253 -2.69 6.19 -15.59
N VAL A 254 -2.86 5.35 -16.58
CA VAL A 254 -4.17 5.02 -17.14
C VAL A 254 -5.11 4.46 -16.07
N GLY A 255 -6.35 4.91 -16.05
CA GLY A 255 -7.37 4.50 -15.07
C GLY A 255 -7.21 5.11 -13.68
N ASP A 256 -6.29 6.06 -13.48
CA ASP A 256 -6.17 6.77 -12.20
C ASP A 256 -7.24 7.84 -12.04
N LYS A 257 -8.27 7.54 -11.23
CA LYS A 257 -9.39 8.46 -10.97
C LYS A 257 -9.04 9.65 -10.08
N LYS A 258 -7.87 9.63 -9.43
CA LYS A 258 -7.50 10.65 -8.45
C LYS A 258 -6.49 11.66 -8.98
N TYR A 259 -5.61 11.26 -9.88
CA TYR A 259 -4.47 12.08 -10.30
C TYR A 259 -4.48 12.46 -11.78
N THR A 260 -5.35 11.91 -12.59
CA THR A 260 -5.32 12.16 -14.02
C THR A 260 -6.36 13.16 -14.49
N GLY A 261 -7.35 13.49 -13.68
CA GLY A 261 -8.54 13.89 -14.38
C GLY A 261 -8.87 12.81 -15.44
N LEU A 262 -9.81 13.00 -16.25
CA LEU A 262 -10.26 12.01 -17.25
C LEU A 262 -9.21 11.82 -18.37
N LEU A 263 -8.33 10.83 -18.23
CA LEU A 263 -7.50 10.41 -19.36
C LEU A 263 -8.34 9.68 -20.39
N LYS A 264 -8.27 10.17 -21.57
CA LYS A 264 -8.93 9.62 -22.75
C LYS A 264 -7.91 8.74 -23.47
N VAL A 265 -7.97 7.42 -23.24
CA VAL A 265 -7.21 6.44 -23.99
C VAL A 265 -8.02 6.07 -25.23
N TYR A 266 -7.42 6.20 -26.41
CA TYR A 266 -8.06 5.84 -27.66
C TYR A 266 -7.63 4.43 -28.09
N PRO A 267 -8.56 3.60 -28.61
CA PRO A 267 -8.18 2.37 -29.29
C PRO A 267 -7.26 2.66 -30.48
N SER A 268 -6.52 1.65 -30.90
CA SER A 268 -5.57 1.70 -32.01
C SER A 268 -6.16 1.99 -33.40
N ASP A 269 -7.39 2.43 -33.50
CA ASP A 269 -7.98 2.81 -34.79
C ASP A 269 -7.42 4.16 -35.25
N HIS A 270 -6.49 4.07 -36.20
CA HIS A 270 -5.57 5.12 -36.61
C HIS A 270 -6.19 6.34 -37.29
N ARG A 271 -7.50 6.36 -37.53
CA ARG A 271 -8.15 7.33 -38.43
C ARG A 271 -8.80 8.54 -37.76
N LEU A 272 -8.83 8.63 -36.43
CA LEU A 272 -9.66 9.65 -35.76
C LEU A 272 -8.89 10.75 -35.01
N LEU A 273 -7.59 10.96 -35.26
CA LEU A 273 -6.77 11.72 -34.31
C LEU A 273 -6.08 12.97 -34.85
N GLU A 274 -6.44 13.47 -36.03
CA GLU A 274 -5.71 14.64 -36.55
C GLU A 274 -6.28 16.01 -36.13
N HIS A 275 -7.55 16.11 -35.77
CA HIS A 275 -8.16 17.44 -35.56
C HIS A 275 -9.33 17.51 -34.60
N GLU A 276 -9.21 17.22 -33.31
CA GLU A 276 -10.24 17.72 -32.39
C GLU A 276 -9.77 17.93 -30.94
N ASN A 277 -10.30 18.99 -30.33
CA ASN A 277 -10.16 19.36 -28.93
C ASN A 277 -10.43 18.19 -28.01
N ILE A 278 -9.38 17.70 -27.37
CA ILE A 278 -9.33 16.52 -26.49
C ILE A 278 -10.33 16.57 -25.33
N SER A 279 -10.98 17.72 -25.09
CA SER A 279 -11.87 17.93 -23.93
C SER A 279 -13.26 17.31 -24.01
N GLN A 280 -13.74 16.83 -25.16
CA GLN A 280 -15.16 16.50 -25.37
C GLN A 280 -15.54 15.07 -25.80
N ILE A 281 -14.61 14.12 -25.89
CA ILE A 281 -14.97 12.75 -26.31
C ILE A 281 -15.52 11.96 -25.12
N LYS A 282 -16.82 11.77 -25.09
CA LYS A 282 -17.52 10.83 -24.20
C LYS A 282 -17.23 9.39 -24.65
N TRP A 283 -16.58 8.60 -23.82
CA TRP A 283 -16.40 7.17 -24.03
C TRP A 283 -17.75 6.45 -24.02
N LYS A 284 -18.12 5.89 -25.12
CA LYS A 284 -19.38 5.16 -25.26
C LYS A 284 -19.26 3.66 -24.93
N HIS A 285 -18.11 3.10 -24.70
CA HIS A 285 -17.95 1.71 -24.30
C HIS A 285 -16.81 1.52 -23.29
N ASP A 286 -17.00 0.63 -22.37
CA ASP A 286 -16.19 0.02 -21.33
C ASP A 286 -14.66 0.29 -21.31
N GLY A 287 -14.28 1.54 -21.28
CA GLY A 287 -12.89 1.97 -21.19
C GLY A 287 -12.20 1.44 -19.93
N ILE A 288 -10.87 1.49 -19.90
CA ILE A 288 -10.06 1.02 -18.78
C ILE A 288 -10.46 1.75 -17.49
N LYS A 289 -11.20 1.07 -16.63
CA LYS A 289 -11.80 1.63 -15.41
C LYS A 289 -10.89 1.56 -14.19
N ASN A 290 -9.94 0.62 -14.20
CA ASN A 290 -9.08 0.33 -13.07
C ASN A 290 -7.70 0.95 -13.26
N LEU A 291 -7.10 1.38 -12.15
CA LEU A 291 -5.73 1.89 -12.12
C LEU A 291 -4.75 0.87 -12.71
N GLN A 292 -4.07 1.21 -13.79
CA GLN A 292 -3.07 0.37 -14.45
C GLN A 292 -1.72 0.53 -13.77
N LEU A 293 -1.64 0.16 -12.50
CA LEU A 293 -0.44 0.14 -11.67
C LEU A 293 -0.35 -1.18 -10.91
N HIS A 294 0.76 -1.90 -11.12
CA HIS A 294 0.99 -3.22 -10.56
C HIS A 294 2.34 -3.31 -9.85
N ALA A 295 2.37 -3.70 -8.59
CA ALA A 295 3.59 -4.03 -7.85
C ALA A 295 4.12 -5.38 -8.36
N TYR A 296 5.02 -5.34 -9.33
CA TYR A 296 5.45 -6.49 -10.11
C TYR A 296 6.41 -7.40 -9.36
N SER A 297 7.48 -6.85 -8.80
CA SER A 297 8.47 -7.67 -8.12
C SER A 297 9.09 -7.01 -6.90
N ILE A 298 9.62 -7.85 -6.02
CA ILE A 298 10.49 -7.48 -4.91
C ILE A 298 11.76 -8.31 -5.00
N ARG A 299 12.92 -7.64 -4.95
CA ARG A 299 14.22 -8.29 -4.74
C ARG A 299 14.65 -8.09 -3.28
N MET A 300 14.90 -9.21 -2.60
CA MET A 300 15.33 -9.24 -1.21
C MET A 300 16.83 -8.94 -1.09
N PRO A 301 17.34 -8.56 0.10
CA PRO A 301 18.79 -8.41 0.33
C PRO A 301 19.61 -9.68 0.08
N SER A 302 18.99 -10.86 0.19
CA SER A 302 19.56 -12.17 -0.20
C SER A 302 19.68 -12.37 -1.71
N ASN A 303 19.28 -11.39 -2.51
CA ASN A 303 19.16 -11.43 -3.97
C ASN A 303 18.00 -12.30 -4.49
N ASP A 304 17.17 -12.87 -3.60
CA ASP A 304 15.97 -13.59 -4.02
C ASP A 304 14.98 -12.63 -4.69
N LEU A 305 14.56 -12.99 -5.87
CA LEU A 305 13.54 -12.27 -6.62
C LEU A 305 12.19 -12.96 -6.46
N ILE A 306 11.19 -12.20 -6.06
CA ILE A 306 9.81 -12.65 -5.97
C ILE A 306 8.98 -11.81 -6.95
N VAL A 307 8.22 -12.49 -7.82
CA VAL A 307 7.41 -11.85 -8.86
C VAL A 307 5.94 -12.11 -8.60
N ALA A 308 5.12 -11.10 -8.79
CA ALA A 308 3.67 -11.21 -8.88
C ALA A 308 3.26 -11.02 -10.34
N GLU A 309 2.70 -12.02 -10.96
CA GLU A 309 2.20 -11.91 -12.32
C GLU A 309 1.11 -10.84 -12.44
N VAL A 310 1.13 -10.10 -13.54
CA VAL A 310 0.08 -9.14 -13.84
C VAL A 310 -1.27 -9.84 -14.02
N SER A 311 -2.35 -9.16 -13.58
CA SER A 311 -3.70 -9.70 -13.69
C SER A 311 -4.12 -9.89 -15.15
N GLU A 312 -5.09 -10.77 -15.39
CA GLU A 312 -5.67 -10.96 -16.72
C GLU A 312 -6.28 -9.67 -17.28
N ASP A 313 -6.86 -8.82 -16.42
CA ASP A 313 -7.33 -7.49 -16.80
C ASP A 313 -6.19 -6.60 -17.31
N PHE A 314 -5.05 -6.60 -16.62
CA PHE A 314 -3.86 -5.85 -17.06
C PHE A 314 -3.32 -6.39 -18.40
N LYS A 315 -3.24 -7.72 -18.58
CA LYS A 315 -2.82 -8.35 -19.84
C LYS A 315 -3.76 -8.00 -21.00
N LYS A 316 -5.08 -8.05 -20.77
CA LYS A 316 -6.09 -7.65 -21.76
C LYS A 316 -5.92 -6.19 -22.17
N ASN A 317 -5.66 -5.30 -21.20
CA ASN A 317 -5.45 -3.89 -21.48
C ASN A 317 -4.16 -3.63 -22.25
N LEU A 318 -3.05 -4.34 -21.94
CA LEU A 318 -1.83 -4.28 -22.76
C LEU A 318 -2.13 -4.65 -24.21
N LYS A 319 -2.77 -5.80 -24.43
CA LYS A 319 -3.13 -6.25 -25.78
C LYS A 319 -4.04 -5.26 -26.51
N PHE A 320 -5.07 -4.76 -25.83
CA PHE A 320 -6.00 -3.76 -26.37
C PHE A 320 -5.29 -2.48 -26.81
N LEU A 321 -4.26 -2.07 -26.08
CA LEU A 321 -3.49 -0.85 -26.33
C LEU A 321 -2.30 -1.08 -27.29
N GLY A 322 -2.11 -2.30 -27.79
CA GLY A 322 -1.00 -2.65 -28.66
C GLY A 322 0.36 -2.74 -27.96
N LEU A 323 0.37 -2.86 -26.63
CA LEU A 323 1.58 -2.95 -25.80
C LEU A 323 1.93 -4.40 -25.50
N GLN A 324 3.23 -4.67 -25.39
CA GLN A 324 3.77 -6.00 -25.07
C GLN A 324 4.51 -5.99 -23.74
N LEU A 325 4.37 -7.07 -22.98
CA LEU A 325 5.12 -7.30 -21.75
C LEU A 325 6.44 -8.00 -22.08
N PRO A 326 7.62 -7.37 -21.87
CA PRO A 326 8.90 -8.01 -22.16
C PRO A 326 9.15 -9.24 -21.27
N LYS A 327 9.86 -10.23 -21.81
CA LYS A 327 10.18 -11.47 -21.07
C LYS A 327 11.19 -11.30 -19.93
N ASN A 328 12.02 -10.26 -19.94
CA ASN A 328 13.15 -10.07 -19.02
C ASN A 328 13.05 -8.79 -18.18
N ILE A 329 11.87 -8.53 -17.61
CA ILE A 329 11.65 -7.32 -16.79
C ILE A 329 12.56 -7.31 -15.54
N ASP A 330 12.92 -8.48 -15.05
CA ASP A 330 13.68 -8.65 -13.80
C ASP A 330 15.12 -8.13 -13.85
N LYS A 331 15.65 -7.92 -15.06
CA LYS A 331 17.01 -7.43 -15.32
C LYS A 331 17.08 -5.92 -15.57
N ILE A 332 15.97 -5.20 -15.46
CA ILE A 332 15.91 -3.80 -15.91
C ILE A 332 16.60 -2.84 -14.93
N PHE A 333 16.61 -3.18 -13.64
CA PHE A 333 17.17 -2.38 -12.57
C PHE A 333 18.22 -3.15 -11.75
N THR A 334 18.97 -4.01 -12.38
CA THR A 334 20.15 -4.71 -11.79
C THR A 334 21.37 -3.84 -11.85
#